data_7984f3d80e1cf7b9f9761d0fad827b9a
#
_entry.id   7984f3d80e1cf7b9f9761d0fad827b9a
#
_cell.length_a   1.000
_cell.length_b   1.000
_cell.length_c   1.000
_cell.angle_alpha   90.00
_cell.angle_beta   90.00
_cell.angle_gamma   90.00
#
_symmetry.space_group_name_H-M   'P 1'
#
loop_
_entity.id
_entity.type
_entity.pdbx_description
1 polymer ?
#
loop_
_entity_poly.entity_id
_entity_poly.type
_entity_poly.pdbx_seq_one_letter_code
_entity_poly.pdbx_strand_id
1 'polypeptide(L)'
;MAVIPNPDPSHYGGVIVDDRGWITAFTPPGTKGPSHHFIGVQIAQHAVFADLPPGRRSETVNELYPVLMRRTPGSVRAFVSNAHFRDIGTPADYLETSLDLARVEGRSASALVGESVRIDPTARLRDTIVWDRVTIEPACDLWRAIIGDDVRIPAGSRFAECSVVLARGRTPSAGEELRGELLVTPLIVRPGPAGRGPGTAS
;
A
#
# COMPACT_ATOMS: atom_id res chain seq x y z
N MET A 1 -10.60 -5.26 -17.46
CA MET A 1 -9.65 -4.55 -16.57
C MET A 1 -10.43 -3.58 -15.70
N ALA A 2 -10.33 -3.67 -14.37
CA ALA A 2 -10.99 -2.74 -13.48
C ALA A 2 -10.16 -1.46 -13.30
N VAL A 3 -10.83 -0.33 -13.43
CA VAL A 3 -10.18 0.99 -13.35
C VAL A 3 -11.04 1.94 -12.51
N ILE A 4 -10.41 2.94 -11.91
CA ILE A 4 -11.06 4.07 -11.22
C ILE A 4 -10.63 5.38 -11.89
N PRO A 5 -11.34 6.51 -11.71
CA PRO A 5 -10.78 7.81 -12.04
C PRO A 5 -9.39 7.95 -11.42
N ASN A 6 -8.40 8.40 -12.20
CA ASN A 6 -7.01 8.46 -11.71
C ASN A 6 -6.89 9.45 -10.55
N PRO A 7 -6.59 8.98 -9.33
CA PRO A 7 -6.58 9.84 -8.14
C PRO A 7 -5.37 10.80 -8.12
N ASP A 8 -4.28 10.41 -8.77
CA ASP A 8 -3.06 11.23 -8.87
C ASP A 8 -2.31 10.91 -10.18
N PRO A 9 -2.63 11.62 -11.27
CA PRO A 9 -1.95 11.43 -12.55
C PRO A 9 -0.45 11.76 -12.55
N SER A 10 0.04 12.50 -11.56
CA SER A 10 1.47 12.77 -11.43
C SER A 10 2.25 11.56 -10.92
N HIS A 11 1.58 10.71 -10.16
CA HIS A 11 2.14 9.52 -9.52
C HIS A 11 1.79 8.23 -10.24
N TYR A 12 0.54 8.09 -10.70
CA TYR A 12 0.05 6.87 -11.33
C TYR A 12 -0.01 6.98 -12.84
N GLY A 13 0.38 5.90 -13.52
CA GLY A 13 0.14 5.77 -14.96
C GLY A 13 -1.36 5.82 -15.28
N GLY A 14 -1.67 6.35 -16.46
CA GLY A 14 -3.03 6.56 -16.93
C GLY A 14 -3.51 5.43 -17.84
N VAL A 15 -4.81 5.15 -17.77
CA VAL A 15 -5.57 4.31 -18.69
C VAL A 15 -6.56 5.21 -19.43
N ILE A 16 -6.45 5.30 -20.74
CA ILE A 16 -7.34 6.08 -21.58
C ILE A 16 -8.48 5.15 -22.07
N VAL A 17 -9.69 5.57 -21.83
CA VAL A 17 -10.91 4.81 -22.14
C VAL A 17 -11.76 5.65 -23.08
N ASP A 18 -12.25 5.04 -24.16
CA ASP A 18 -13.16 5.68 -25.09
C ASP A 18 -14.63 5.67 -24.59
N ASP A 19 -15.53 6.34 -25.32
CA ASP A 19 -16.95 6.46 -24.96
C ASP A 19 -17.70 5.11 -24.96
N ARG A 20 -17.12 4.08 -25.56
CA ARG A 20 -17.65 2.71 -25.61
C ARG A 20 -17.12 1.82 -24.50
N GLY A 21 -16.17 2.34 -23.70
CA GLY A 21 -15.55 1.62 -22.61
C GLY A 21 -14.33 0.76 -23.02
N TRP A 22 -13.80 0.96 -24.22
CA TRP A 22 -12.57 0.28 -24.64
C TRP A 22 -11.34 1.06 -24.20
N ILE A 23 -10.33 0.34 -23.76
CA ILE A 23 -9.02 0.94 -23.45
C ILE A 23 -8.31 1.19 -24.78
N THR A 24 -7.91 2.44 -24.99
CA THR A 24 -7.24 2.88 -26.23
C THR A 24 -5.75 3.16 -26.03
N ALA A 25 -5.33 3.48 -24.81
CA ALA A 25 -3.92 3.71 -24.50
C ALA A 25 -3.61 3.54 -23.00
N PHE A 26 -2.34 3.29 -22.73
CA PHE A 26 -1.73 3.44 -21.42
C PHE A 26 -0.73 4.59 -21.48
N THR A 27 -0.73 5.44 -20.47
CA THR A 27 0.16 6.62 -20.41
C THR A 27 1.05 6.58 -19.19
N PRO A 28 2.28 7.08 -19.28
CA PRO A 28 3.16 7.17 -18.12
C PRO A 28 2.64 8.19 -17.09
N PRO A 29 3.08 8.10 -15.81
CA PRO A 29 2.84 9.13 -14.82
C PRO A 29 3.26 10.52 -15.33
N GLY A 30 2.56 11.58 -14.91
CA GLY A 30 2.80 12.95 -15.34
C GLY A 30 2.14 13.35 -16.66
N THR A 31 1.46 12.43 -17.33
CA THR A 31 0.71 12.76 -18.55
C THR A 31 -0.52 13.62 -18.21
N LYS A 32 -0.63 14.77 -18.88
CA LYS A 32 -1.77 15.68 -18.66
C LYS A 32 -3.05 15.15 -19.31
N GLY A 33 -4.18 15.43 -18.69
CA GLY A 33 -5.51 15.09 -19.18
C GLY A 33 -6.23 14.06 -18.32
N PRO A 34 -7.53 13.88 -18.55
CA PRO A 34 -8.32 12.89 -17.80
C PRO A 34 -7.86 11.48 -18.14
N SER A 35 -7.68 10.67 -17.13
CA SER A 35 -7.32 9.26 -17.26
C SER A 35 -7.91 8.46 -16.12
N HIS A 36 -7.91 7.15 -16.27
CA HIS A 36 -8.23 6.20 -15.21
C HIS A 36 -6.95 5.57 -14.67
N HIS A 37 -7.03 4.98 -13.49
CA HIS A 37 -5.95 4.20 -12.89
C HIS A 37 -6.38 2.73 -12.83
N PHE A 38 -5.47 1.82 -13.21
CA PHE A 38 -5.68 0.39 -13.11
C PHE A 38 -5.45 -0.09 -11.67
N ILE A 39 -6.46 -0.72 -11.08
CA ILE A 39 -6.44 -1.15 -9.67
C ILE A 39 -5.97 -2.60 -9.45
N GLY A 40 -5.27 -3.19 -10.41
CA GLY A 40 -4.69 -4.52 -10.27
C GLY A 40 -5.65 -5.68 -10.57
N VAL A 41 -6.95 -5.45 -10.75
CA VAL A 41 -7.96 -6.50 -11.02
C VAL A 41 -8.27 -6.60 -12.50
N GLN A 42 -8.09 -7.80 -13.05
CA GLN A 42 -8.37 -8.08 -14.46
C GLN A 42 -8.90 -9.49 -14.66
N ILE A 43 -9.70 -9.67 -15.70
CA ILE A 43 -10.13 -10.96 -16.21
C ILE A 43 -9.67 -11.03 -17.66
N ALA A 44 -8.96 -12.08 -18.03
CA ALA A 44 -8.47 -12.27 -19.37
C ALA A 44 -8.70 -13.71 -19.81
N GLN A 45 -8.95 -13.91 -21.12
CA GLN A 45 -8.94 -15.25 -21.69
C GLN A 45 -7.52 -15.80 -21.68
N HIS A 46 -7.38 -17.09 -21.43
CA HIS A 46 -6.06 -17.73 -21.34
C HIS A 46 -5.23 -17.55 -22.62
N ALA A 47 -5.91 -17.53 -23.79
CA ALA A 47 -5.28 -17.32 -25.10
C ALA A 47 -4.49 -15.99 -25.22
N VAL A 48 -4.80 -14.99 -24.40
CA VAL A 48 -4.07 -13.70 -24.35
C VAL A 48 -2.61 -13.91 -23.93
N PHE A 49 -2.33 -14.96 -23.17
CA PHE A 49 -1.01 -15.27 -22.64
C PHE A 49 -0.25 -16.34 -23.44
N ALA A 50 -0.85 -16.89 -24.50
CA ALA A 50 -0.28 -18.02 -25.24
C ALA A 50 1.07 -17.71 -25.90
N ASP A 51 1.27 -16.47 -26.34
CA ASP A 51 2.49 -16.03 -27.02
C ASP A 51 3.59 -15.56 -26.04
N LEU A 52 3.36 -15.64 -24.71
CA LEU A 52 4.37 -15.24 -23.75
C LEU A 52 5.48 -16.29 -23.66
N PRO A 53 6.75 -15.89 -23.76
CA PRO A 53 7.85 -16.82 -23.67
C PRO A 53 7.94 -17.41 -22.24
N PRO A 54 8.06 -18.74 -22.12
CA PRO A 54 8.18 -19.38 -20.81
C PRO A 54 9.46 -18.94 -20.09
N GLY A 55 9.37 -18.77 -18.76
CA GLY A 55 10.51 -18.42 -17.91
C GLY A 55 10.96 -16.94 -17.98
N ARG A 56 10.31 -16.11 -18.80
CA ARG A 56 10.58 -14.68 -18.88
C ARG A 56 9.50 -13.88 -18.11
N ARG A 57 9.94 -12.94 -17.29
CA ARG A 57 9.04 -11.94 -16.70
C ARG A 57 8.43 -11.08 -17.81
N SER A 58 7.12 -10.91 -17.79
CA SER A 58 6.38 -10.07 -18.73
C SER A 58 5.37 -9.21 -17.97
N GLU A 59 5.12 -8.02 -18.48
CA GLU A 59 4.19 -7.05 -17.87
C GLU A 59 2.94 -6.90 -18.74
N THR A 60 1.76 -6.99 -18.11
CA THR A 60 0.50 -6.92 -18.85
C THR A 60 0.25 -5.53 -19.42
N VAL A 61 0.48 -4.48 -18.63
CA VAL A 61 0.15 -3.09 -19.00
C VAL A 61 1.17 -2.50 -19.97
N ASN A 62 2.46 -2.78 -19.76
CA ASN A 62 3.52 -2.13 -20.55
C ASN A 62 3.94 -2.96 -21.78
N GLU A 63 3.70 -4.28 -21.78
CA GLU A 63 4.14 -5.16 -22.87
C GLU A 63 2.96 -5.82 -23.60
N LEU A 64 2.13 -6.59 -22.87
CA LEU A 64 1.13 -7.47 -23.47
C LEU A 64 -0.05 -6.71 -24.08
N TYR A 65 -0.70 -5.88 -23.29
CA TYR A 65 -1.91 -5.19 -23.75
C TYR A 65 -1.69 -4.17 -24.86
N PRO A 66 -0.60 -3.38 -24.89
CA PRO A 66 -0.31 -2.53 -26.04
C PRO A 66 -0.16 -3.31 -27.35
N VAL A 67 0.46 -4.51 -27.30
CA VAL A 67 0.59 -5.38 -28.48
C VAL A 67 -0.78 -5.92 -28.89
N LEU A 68 -1.56 -6.42 -27.93
CA LEU A 68 -2.91 -6.94 -28.17
C LEU A 68 -3.83 -5.90 -28.78
N MET A 69 -3.85 -4.67 -28.24
CA MET A 69 -4.69 -3.58 -28.71
C MET A 69 -4.29 -3.12 -30.13
N ARG A 70 -3.01 -3.13 -30.48
CA ARG A 70 -2.56 -2.84 -31.86
C ARG A 70 -3.00 -3.94 -32.85
N ARG A 71 -2.93 -5.21 -32.45
CA ARG A 71 -3.36 -6.35 -33.29
C ARG A 71 -4.87 -6.42 -33.43
N THR A 72 -5.58 -6.14 -32.35
CA THR A 72 -7.03 -6.25 -32.26
C THR A 72 -7.61 -5.07 -31.49
N PRO A 73 -7.90 -3.96 -32.18
CA PRO A 73 -8.58 -2.82 -31.55
C PRO A 73 -9.90 -3.23 -30.88
N GLY A 74 -10.18 -2.69 -29.69
CA GLY A 74 -11.36 -3.08 -28.90
C GLY A 74 -11.24 -4.44 -28.21
N SER A 75 -10.02 -4.94 -28.00
CA SER A 75 -9.77 -6.21 -27.29
C SER A 75 -9.67 -6.07 -25.77
N VAL A 76 -9.41 -4.88 -25.25
CA VAL A 76 -9.29 -4.62 -23.81
C VAL A 76 -10.38 -3.66 -23.36
N ARG A 77 -11.25 -4.12 -22.47
CA ARG A 77 -12.37 -3.33 -21.96
C ARG A 77 -12.10 -2.85 -20.54
N ALA A 78 -12.44 -1.59 -20.26
CA ALA A 78 -12.46 -1.04 -18.92
C ALA A 78 -13.77 -1.40 -18.21
N PHE A 79 -13.67 -1.74 -16.94
CA PHE A 79 -14.75 -1.72 -15.98
C PHE A 79 -14.47 -0.57 -15.01
N VAL A 80 -15.17 0.55 -15.22
CA VAL A 80 -15.00 1.74 -14.39
C VAL A 80 -15.73 1.56 -13.08
N SER A 81 -15.01 1.71 -11.97
CA SER A 81 -15.53 1.62 -10.61
C SER A 81 -15.31 2.97 -9.90
N ASN A 82 -16.23 3.31 -9.00
CA ASN A 82 -16.07 4.43 -8.07
C ASN A 82 -15.71 3.97 -6.67
N ALA A 83 -15.27 2.71 -6.52
CA ALA A 83 -14.84 2.18 -5.23
C ALA A 83 -13.58 2.89 -4.73
N HIS A 84 -13.48 3.03 -3.41
CA HIS A 84 -12.25 3.51 -2.80
C HIS A 84 -11.11 2.52 -3.09
N PHE A 85 -10.03 3.04 -3.62
CA PHE A 85 -8.80 2.31 -3.87
C PHE A 85 -7.72 2.77 -2.91
N ARG A 86 -6.98 1.82 -2.37
CA ARG A 86 -5.82 2.08 -1.52
C ARG A 86 -4.66 1.24 -2.05
N ASP A 87 -3.59 1.93 -2.42
CA ASP A 87 -2.35 1.29 -2.83
C ASP A 87 -1.48 1.06 -1.58
N ILE A 88 -1.26 -0.21 -1.23
CA ILE A 88 -0.41 -0.58 -0.09
C ILE A 88 0.95 -0.98 -0.63
N GLY A 89 1.76 0.01 -0.96
CA GLY A 89 3.10 -0.20 -1.52
C GLY A 89 4.23 -0.02 -0.52
N THR A 90 3.96 0.52 0.66
CA THR A 90 4.94 0.75 1.72
C THR A 90 4.38 0.38 3.09
N PRO A 91 5.24 0.16 4.11
CA PRO A 91 4.77 -0.01 5.49
C PRO A 91 3.95 1.18 6.01
N ALA A 92 4.24 2.39 5.55
CA ALA A 92 3.45 3.58 5.89
C ALA A 92 2.03 3.50 5.31
N ASP A 93 1.88 3.11 4.03
CA ASP A 93 0.57 2.91 3.40
C ASP A 93 -0.24 1.81 4.13
N TYR A 94 0.44 0.76 4.57
CA TYR A 94 -0.17 -0.32 5.35
C TYR A 94 -0.70 0.20 6.69
N LEU A 95 0.11 0.98 7.42
CA LEU A 95 -0.30 1.58 8.70
C LEU A 95 -1.54 2.47 8.52
N GLU A 96 -1.47 3.43 7.60
CA GLU A 96 -2.58 4.37 7.34
C GLU A 96 -3.86 3.63 6.91
N THR A 97 -3.72 2.70 5.96
CA THR A 97 -4.87 1.95 5.46
C THR A 97 -5.53 1.12 6.56
N SER A 98 -4.73 0.45 7.39
CA SER A 98 -5.25 -0.39 8.48
C SER A 98 -5.97 0.45 9.54
N LEU A 99 -5.40 1.60 9.93
CA LEU A 99 -6.03 2.51 10.88
C LEU A 99 -7.33 3.10 10.34
N ASP A 100 -7.35 3.49 9.08
CA ASP A 100 -8.55 4.02 8.43
C ASP A 100 -9.66 2.98 8.32
N LEU A 101 -9.33 1.74 7.93
CA LEU A 101 -10.32 0.65 7.88
C LEU A 101 -10.89 0.36 9.26
N ALA A 102 -10.05 0.35 10.30
CA ALA A 102 -10.51 0.17 11.66
C ALA A 102 -11.48 1.28 12.11
N ARG A 103 -11.23 2.54 11.72
CA ARG A 103 -12.14 3.66 11.99
C ARG A 103 -13.48 3.50 11.26
N VAL A 104 -13.45 3.09 10.00
CA VAL A 104 -14.67 2.81 9.20
C VAL A 104 -15.49 1.68 9.83
N GLU A 105 -14.84 0.67 10.38
CA GLU A 105 -15.50 -0.45 11.10
C GLU A 105 -15.93 -0.09 12.52
N GLY A 106 -15.79 1.17 12.94
CA GLY A 106 -16.16 1.63 14.28
C GLY A 106 -15.25 1.12 15.40
N ARG A 107 -14.11 0.57 15.05
CA ARG A 107 -13.08 0.19 16.03
C ARG A 107 -12.31 1.43 16.47
N SER A 108 -12.51 1.85 17.72
CA SER A 108 -11.70 2.93 18.32
C SER A 108 -10.30 2.39 18.59
N ALA A 109 -9.34 2.76 17.75
CA ALA A 109 -8.04 2.15 17.84
C ALA A 109 -6.95 3.21 18.05
N SER A 110 -6.53 3.36 19.30
CA SER A 110 -5.18 3.86 19.59
C SER A 110 -4.11 2.85 19.13
N ALA A 111 -4.48 1.57 19.08
CA ALA A 111 -3.65 0.50 18.51
C ALA A 111 -4.52 -0.62 17.92
N LEU A 112 -4.08 -1.22 16.82
CA LEU A 112 -4.59 -2.49 16.30
C LEU A 112 -3.71 -3.60 16.82
N VAL A 113 -4.31 -4.56 17.53
CA VAL A 113 -3.57 -5.58 18.27
C VAL A 113 -3.98 -6.96 17.77
N GLY A 114 -2.98 -7.78 17.45
CA GLY A 114 -3.13 -9.17 17.03
C GLY A 114 -3.37 -10.14 18.18
N GLU A 115 -3.16 -11.42 17.91
CA GLU A 115 -3.40 -12.49 18.87
C GLU A 115 -2.22 -12.70 19.82
N SER A 116 -2.52 -13.17 21.05
CA SER A 116 -1.51 -13.52 22.07
C SER A 116 -0.54 -12.39 22.42
N VAL A 117 -0.98 -11.14 22.31
CA VAL A 117 -0.19 -9.94 22.64
C VAL A 117 -0.32 -9.65 24.14
N ARG A 118 0.80 -9.24 24.75
CA ARG A 118 0.88 -8.77 26.13
C ARG A 118 1.40 -7.35 26.15
N ILE A 119 0.60 -6.43 26.66
CA ILE A 119 0.94 -5.01 26.77
C ILE A 119 0.90 -4.62 28.25
N ASP A 120 2.02 -4.11 28.76
CA ASP A 120 2.05 -3.59 30.13
C ASP A 120 1.10 -2.37 30.27
N PRO A 121 0.34 -2.24 31.34
CA PRO A 121 -0.60 -1.12 31.53
C PRO A 121 0.06 0.28 31.53
N THR A 122 1.35 0.38 31.78
CA THR A 122 2.09 1.64 31.75
C THR A 122 2.61 2.01 30.36
N ALA A 123 2.52 1.12 29.39
CA ALA A 123 2.89 1.38 28.01
C ALA A 123 1.84 2.28 27.32
N ARG A 124 2.32 3.17 26.46
CA ARG A 124 1.49 4.09 25.67
C ARG A 124 1.62 3.75 24.19
N LEU A 125 0.50 3.45 23.56
CA LEU A 125 0.42 3.16 22.13
C LEU A 125 -0.51 4.18 21.47
N ARG A 126 -0.05 4.75 20.36
CA ARG A 126 -0.83 5.70 19.56
C ARG A 126 -0.63 5.40 18.08
N ASP A 127 -1.72 5.21 17.35
CA ASP A 127 -1.71 4.89 15.90
C ASP A 127 -0.72 3.76 15.58
N THR A 128 -0.77 2.66 16.34
CA THR A 128 0.22 1.58 16.32
C THR A 128 -0.45 0.28 15.90
N ILE A 129 0.24 -0.53 15.09
CA ILE A 129 -0.16 -1.89 14.77
C ILE A 129 0.79 -2.84 15.49
N VAL A 130 0.22 -3.78 16.22
CA VAL A 130 0.96 -4.81 16.94
C VAL A 130 0.50 -6.17 16.42
N TRP A 131 1.39 -6.93 15.81
CA TRP A 131 1.11 -8.25 15.27
C TRP A 131 1.06 -9.30 16.38
N ASP A 132 1.11 -10.57 16.03
CA ASP A 132 0.87 -11.66 16.96
C ASP A 132 2.06 -11.95 17.88
N ARG A 133 1.75 -12.48 19.09
CA ARG A 133 2.74 -12.98 20.08
C ARG A 133 3.76 -11.93 20.54
N VAL A 134 3.40 -10.67 20.45
CA VAL A 134 4.25 -9.54 20.88
C VAL A 134 4.15 -9.34 22.38
N THR A 135 5.25 -8.98 23.01
CA THR A 135 5.29 -8.53 24.41
C THR A 135 5.84 -7.10 24.48
N ILE A 136 5.06 -6.18 25.03
CA ILE A 136 5.46 -4.79 25.26
C ILE A 136 5.61 -4.57 26.75
N GLU A 137 6.83 -4.29 27.19
CA GLU A 137 7.23 -4.14 28.59
C GLU A 137 6.86 -2.75 29.16
N PRO A 138 7.02 -2.53 30.49
CA PRO A 138 6.63 -1.29 31.16
C PRO A 138 7.26 -0.04 30.56
N ALA A 139 6.53 1.08 30.68
CA ALA A 139 6.97 2.43 30.32
C ALA A 139 7.41 2.61 28.86
N CYS A 140 6.93 1.78 27.94
CA CYS A 140 7.15 1.95 26.50
C CYS A 140 6.26 3.06 25.95
N ASP A 141 6.76 3.79 24.93
CA ASP A 141 6.01 4.81 24.17
C ASP A 141 6.14 4.51 22.67
N LEU A 142 5.03 4.07 22.05
CA LEU A 142 4.98 3.69 20.65
C LEU A 142 4.02 4.62 19.92
N TRP A 143 4.52 5.28 18.87
CA TRP A 143 3.72 6.17 18.05
C TRP A 143 3.93 5.91 16.58
N ARG A 144 2.82 5.70 15.85
CA ARG A 144 2.87 5.40 14.41
C ARG A 144 3.87 4.28 14.11
N ALA A 145 3.76 3.19 14.85
CA ALA A 145 4.69 2.08 14.77
C ALA A 145 3.99 0.79 14.30
N ILE A 146 4.74 -0.07 13.62
CA ILE A 146 4.32 -1.42 13.25
C ILE A 146 5.25 -2.39 13.96
N ILE A 147 4.71 -3.18 14.87
CA ILE A 147 5.47 -4.18 15.62
C ILE A 147 5.13 -5.57 15.06
N GLY A 148 6.13 -6.22 14.49
CA GLY A 148 5.97 -7.53 13.86
C GLY A 148 5.87 -8.67 14.87
N ASP A 149 5.59 -9.87 14.35
CA ASP A 149 5.40 -11.09 15.14
C ASP A 149 6.59 -11.42 16.05
N ASP A 150 6.26 -12.01 17.20
CA ASP A 150 7.22 -12.55 18.17
C ASP A 150 8.15 -11.51 18.81
N VAL A 151 7.93 -10.22 18.53
CA VAL A 151 8.79 -9.14 19.04
C VAL A 151 8.57 -8.93 20.54
N ARG A 152 9.65 -8.75 21.27
CA ARG A 152 9.66 -8.25 22.64
C ARG A 152 10.22 -6.84 22.67
N ILE A 153 9.39 -5.86 23.05
CA ILE A 153 9.81 -4.47 23.21
C ILE A 153 10.28 -4.28 24.66
N PRO A 154 11.58 -3.97 24.89
CA PRO A 154 12.14 -3.81 26.23
C PRO A 154 11.55 -2.60 26.96
N ALA A 155 11.53 -2.66 28.29
CA ALA A 155 11.01 -1.59 29.15
C ALA A 155 11.64 -0.23 28.84
N GLY A 156 10.83 0.83 28.85
CA GLY A 156 11.25 2.20 28.60
C GLY A 156 11.58 2.51 27.13
N SER A 157 11.38 1.57 26.22
CA SER A 157 11.65 1.79 24.80
C SER A 157 10.73 2.84 24.18
N ARG A 158 11.27 3.60 23.22
CA ARG A 158 10.54 4.57 22.41
C ARG A 158 10.73 4.28 20.93
N PHE A 159 9.62 4.10 20.23
CA PHE A 159 9.60 3.88 18.80
C PHE A 159 8.57 4.79 18.16
N ALA A 160 8.99 5.55 17.16
CA ALA A 160 8.13 6.47 16.44
C ALA A 160 8.37 6.37 14.94
N GLU A 161 7.29 6.37 14.16
CA GLU A 161 7.31 6.35 12.70
C GLU A 161 8.24 5.26 12.13
N CYS A 162 8.13 4.05 12.65
CA CYS A 162 8.97 2.93 12.23
C CYS A 162 8.24 1.59 12.27
N SER A 163 8.79 0.63 11.55
CA SER A 163 8.51 -0.79 11.76
C SER A 163 9.62 -1.43 12.60
N VAL A 164 9.24 -2.36 13.47
CA VAL A 164 10.14 -3.10 14.37
C VAL A 164 9.87 -4.59 14.19
N VAL A 165 10.89 -5.32 13.77
CA VAL A 165 10.83 -6.77 13.57
C VAL A 165 12.05 -7.45 14.18
N LEU A 166 11.99 -8.78 14.36
CA LEU A 166 13.17 -9.55 14.75
C LEU A 166 14.17 -9.58 13.59
N ALA A 167 15.42 -9.26 13.85
CA ALA A 167 16.47 -9.25 12.85
C ALA A 167 16.77 -10.65 12.30
N ARG A 168 16.62 -11.71 13.12
CA ARG A 168 16.84 -13.12 12.73
C ARG A 168 18.15 -13.32 11.97
N GLY A 169 19.22 -12.63 12.39
CA GLY A 169 20.54 -12.69 11.76
C GLY A 169 20.69 -11.86 10.48
N ARG A 170 19.68 -11.07 10.08
CA ARG A 170 19.82 -10.12 8.97
C ARG A 170 20.78 -8.98 9.33
N THR A 171 21.59 -8.60 8.35
CA THR A 171 22.38 -7.36 8.42
C THR A 171 21.46 -6.18 8.02
N PRO A 172 21.46 -5.07 8.76
CA PRO A 172 20.70 -3.89 8.40
C PRO A 172 21.08 -3.36 7.01
N SER A 173 20.08 -2.99 6.23
CA SER A 173 20.25 -2.26 4.98
C SER A 173 20.37 -0.75 5.23
N ALA A 174 20.63 0.05 4.19
CA ALA A 174 20.66 1.51 4.31
C ALA A 174 19.32 2.04 4.87
N GLY A 175 19.40 2.80 5.96
CA GLY A 175 18.24 3.36 6.65
C GLY A 175 17.62 2.44 7.71
N GLU A 176 18.05 1.19 7.84
CA GLU A 176 17.65 0.29 8.93
C GLU A 176 18.66 0.38 10.10
N GLU A 177 18.15 0.20 11.31
CA GLU A 177 18.95 0.20 12.54
C GLU A 177 18.74 -1.11 13.29
N LEU A 178 19.85 -1.69 13.79
CA LEU A 178 19.80 -2.85 14.68
C LEU A 178 19.85 -2.37 16.14
N ARG A 179 18.81 -2.66 16.93
CA ARG A 179 18.73 -2.41 18.36
C ARG A 179 18.59 -3.74 19.12
N GLY A 180 19.72 -4.30 19.54
CA GLY A 180 19.73 -5.67 20.08
C GLY A 180 19.32 -6.69 18.99
N GLU A 181 18.28 -7.45 19.25
CA GLU A 181 17.71 -8.40 18.26
C GLU A 181 16.65 -7.77 17.35
N LEU A 182 16.35 -6.47 17.52
CA LEU A 182 15.31 -5.78 16.79
C LEU A 182 15.90 -5.03 15.59
N LEU A 183 15.31 -5.25 14.44
CA LEU A 183 15.55 -4.46 13.25
C LEU A 183 14.48 -3.36 13.16
N VAL A 184 14.92 -2.11 13.18
CA VAL A 184 14.07 -0.93 13.14
C VAL A 184 14.22 -0.26 11.78
N THR A 185 13.11 -0.08 11.08
CA THR A 185 13.08 0.55 9.76
C THR A 185 12.15 1.75 9.82
N PRO A 186 12.61 2.97 9.47
CA PRO A 186 11.75 4.14 9.38
C PRO A 186 10.60 3.92 8.39
N LEU A 187 9.40 4.43 8.70
CA LEU A 187 8.29 4.49 7.77
C LEU A 187 8.59 5.58 6.74
N ILE A 188 8.77 5.17 5.49
CA ILE A 188 8.90 6.12 4.38
C ILE A 188 7.51 6.55 4.00
N VAL A 189 7.14 7.77 4.36
CA VAL A 189 5.90 8.40 3.90
C VAL A 189 6.14 8.86 2.46
N ARG A 190 5.42 8.30 1.50
CA ARG A 190 5.35 8.90 0.16
C ARG A 190 4.68 10.28 0.31
N PRO A 191 5.19 11.35 -0.34
CA PRO A 191 4.45 12.61 -0.37
C PRO A 191 3.07 12.33 -0.99
N GLY A 192 2.05 12.44 -0.16
CA GLY A 192 0.65 12.23 -0.59
C GLY A 192 0.25 13.27 -1.64
N PRO A 193 -0.80 13.02 -2.42
CA PRO A 193 -1.39 14.05 -3.27
C PRO A 193 -1.73 15.25 -2.39
N ALA A 194 -1.28 16.45 -2.81
CA ALA A 194 -1.50 17.68 -2.09
C ALA A 194 -2.98 17.81 -1.71
N GLY A 195 -3.28 17.68 -0.42
CA GLY A 195 -4.64 17.74 0.10
C GLY A 195 -5.30 19.02 -0.35
N ARG A 196 -6.46 18.93 -0.99
CA ARG A 196 -7.32 20.08 -1.19
C ARG A 196 -7.65 20.60 0.21
N GLY A 197 -7.11 21.78 0.52
CA GLY A 197 -7.49 22.53 1.70
C GLY A 197 -9.01 22.68 1.76
N PRO A 198 -9.60 22.87 2.95
CA PRO A 198 -11.03 23.04 3.09
C PRO A 198 -11.46 24.24 2.24
N GLY A 199 -12.33 24.00 1.27
CA GLY A 199 -12.91 25.04 0.45
C GLY A 199 -13.62 26.06 1.34
N THR A 200 -13.13 27.28 1.31
CA THR A 200 -13.87 28.44 1.83
C THR A 200 -15.13 28.58 0.99
N ALA A 201 -16.28 28.22 1.58
CA ALA A 201 -17.57 28.60 1.06
C ALA A 201 -17.69 30.13 1.19
N SER A 202 -17.96 30.79 0.10
CA SER A 202 -18.53 32.12 -0.01
C SER A 202 -19.88 32.00 -0.68
#